data_e497127e1a36b2bf594d4dd5aadde7dd
#
_entry.id   e497127e1a36b2bf594d4dd5aadde7dd
#
_cell.length_a   1.000
_cell.length_b   1.000
_cell.length_c   1.000
_cell.angle_alpha   90.00
_cell.angle_beta   90.00
_cell.angle_gamma   90.00
#
_symmetry.space_group_name_H-M   'P 1'
#
loop_
_entity.id
_entity.type
_entity.pdbx_description
1 polymer ?
#
loop_
_entity_poly.entity_id
_entity_poly.type
_entity_poly.pdbx_seq_one_letter_code
_entity_poly.pdbx_strand_id
1 'polypeptide(L)'
;MTLLEHCRQWVEDTLEYSGGTHDFQDVADGILSGRMQLWPAEKGCAVTEIVLYPKKSVLHVFLAGGEMETIVNMIDSAVAWGKTQGCTSMTIAGRRGWERVLA
;
A
#
# COMPACT_ATOMS: atom_id res chain seq x y z
N MET A 1 -14.16 -13.89 -9.46
CA MET A 1 -13.74 -12.99 -8.37
C MET A 1 -12.43 -12.31 -8.73
N THR A 2 -12.36 -10.99 -8.62
CA THR A 2 -11.13 -10.26 -8.89
C THR A 2 -10.19 -10.33 -7.67
N LEU A 3 -8.91 -10.04 -7.87
CA LEU A 3 -7.95 -9.97 -6.76
C LEU A 3 -8.36 -8.89 -5.75
N LEU A 4 -8.91 -7.78 -6.23
CA LEU A 4 -9.37 -6.71 -5.34
C LEU A 4 -10.55 -7.18 -4.47
N GLU A 5 -11.47 -7.94 -5.02
CA GLU A 5 -12.59 -8.49 -4.25
C GLU A 5 -12.12 -9.51 -3.21
N HIS A 6 -11.11 -10.31 -3.55
CA HIS A 6 -10.48 -11.21 -2.59
C HIS A 6 -9.93 -10.44 -1.39
N CYS A 7 -9.38 -9.26 -1.62
CA CYS A 7 -8.80 -8.41 -0.58
C CYS A 7 -9.80 -7.48 0.09
N ARG A 8 -11.04 -7.41 -0.40
CA ARG A 8 -12.03 -6.43 0.03
C ARG A 8 -12.20 -6.32 1.54
N GLN A 9 -12.30 -7.44 2.24
CA GLN A 9 -12.51 -7.42 3.69
C GLN A 9 -11.35 -6.74 4.42
N TRP A 10 -10.11 -7.06 4.05
CA TRP A 10 -8.94 -6.45 4.67
C TRP A 10 -8.85 -4.96 4.36
N VAL A 11 -9.20 -4.57 3.13
CA VAL A 11 -9.21 -3.16 2.72
C VAL A 11 -10.26 -2.39 3.53
N GLU A 12 -11.48 -2.91 3.60
CA GLU A 12 -12.58 -2.25 4.33
C GLU A 12 -12.27 -2.14 5.82
N ASP A 13 -11.75 -3.22 6.43
CA ASP A 13 -11.38 -3.20 7.86
C ASP A 13 -10.33 -2.14 8.15
N THR A 14 -9.32 -2.04 7.29
CA THR A 14 -8.25 -1.05 7.46
C THR A 14 -8.77 0.37 7.28
N LEU A 15 -9.66 0.59 6.29
CA LEU A 15 -10.24 1.90 6.05
C LEU A 15 -11.08 2.42 7.21
N GLU A 16 -11.71 1.54 7.99
CA GLU A 16 -12.42 1.95 9.19
C GLU A 16 -11.50 2.63 10.20
N TYR A 17 -10.25 2.17 10.31
CA TYR A 17 -9.26 2.75 11.22
C TYR A 17 -8.63 4.03 10.69
N SER A 18 -8.80 4.35 9.42
CA SER A 18 -8.17 5.53 8.81
C SER A 18 -8.93 6.83 9.01
N GLY A 19 -10.05 6.80 9.73
CA GLY A 19 -10.84 7.98 10.03
C GLY A 19 -11.81 8.42 8.93
N GLY A 20 -12.13 7.54 8.00
CA GLY A 20 -13.15 7.81 6.99
C GLY A 20 -12.72 8.72 5.85
N THR A 21 -11.42 8.87 5.62
CA THR A 21 -10.91 9.72 4.52
C THR A 21 -11.11 9.09 3.15
N HIS A 22 -11.19 7.78 3.08
CA HIS A 22 -11.37 7.02 1.84
C HIS A 22 -12.35 5.87 2.07
N ASP A 23 -13.06 5.48 1.02
CA ASP A 23 -13.86 4.26 1.02
C ASP A 23 -13.27 3.22 0.06
N PHE A 24 -13.89 2.04 0.02
CA PHE A 24 -13.42 0.96 -0.86
C PHE A 24 -13.40 1.39 -2.33
N GLN A 25 -14.39 2.19 -2.76
CA GLN A 25 -14.45 2.65 -4.14
C GLN A 25 -13.29 3.56 -4.50
N ASP A 26 -12.86 4.42 -3.56
CA ASP A 26 -11.70 5.30 -3.79
C ASP A 26 -10.44 4.48 -4.04
N VAL A 27 -10.25 3.40 -3.27
CA VAL A 27 -9.12 2.49 -3.44
C VAL A 27 -9.22 1.75 -4.77
N ALA A 28 -10.40 1.24 -5.10
CA ALA A 28 -10.63 0.54 -6.37
C ALA A 28 -10.31 1.45 -7.57
N ASP A 29 -10.77 2.70 -7.53
CA ASP A 29 -10.52 3.67 -8.59
C ASP A 29 -9.02 3.99 -8.69
N GLY A 30 -8.33 4.11 -7.57
CA GLY A 30 -6.88 4.32 -7.54
C GLY A 30 -6.12 3.17 -8.19
N ILE A 31 -6.51 1.94 -7.91
CA ILE A 31 -5.88 0.75 -8.49
C ILE A 31 -6.17 0.66 -9.99
N LEU A 32 -7.40 0.85 -10.39
CA LEU A 32 -7.80 0.78 -11.80
C LEU A 32 -7.14 1.86 -12.64
N SER A 33 -6.92 3.05 -12.08
CA SER A 33 -6.27 4.17 -12.79
C SER A 33 -4.74 4.06 -12.81
N GLY A 34 -4.17 3.12 -12.07
CA GLY A 34 -2.72 2.96 -11.96
C GLY A 34 -2.05 3.86 -10.92
N ARG A 35 -2.80 4.69 -10.21
CA ARG A 35 -2.25 5.54 -9.14
C ARG A 35 -1.84 4.76 -7.90
N MET A 36 -2.53 3.64 -7.66
CA MET A 36 -2.26 2.76 -6.53
C MET A 36 -1.94 1.37 -7.04
N GLN A 37 -1.18 0.62 -6.25
CA GLN A 37 -0.81 -0.75 -6.57
C GLN A 37 -1.41 -1.68 -5.51
N LEU A 38 -2.04 -2.78 -5.99
CA LEU A 38 -2.57 -3.81 -5.12
C LEU A 38 -1.56 -4.95 -5.00
N TRP A 39 -1.26 -5.35 -3.77
CA TRP A 39 -0.38 -6.46 -3.45
C TRP A 39 -1.22 -7.55 -2.77
N PRO A 40 -1.82 -8.47 -3.53
CA PRO A 40 -2.66 -9.50 -2.96
C PRO A 40 -1.84 -10.71 -2.50
N ALA A 41 -2.33 -11.37 -1.46
CA ALA A 41 -1.81 -12.65 -1.01
C ALA A 41 -2.96 -13.48 -0.47
N GLU A 42 -2.70 -14.78 -0.23
CA GLU A 42 -3.74 -15.67 0.25
C GLU A 42 -4.31 -15.21 1.60
N LYS A 43 -3.45 -14.73 2.49
CA LYS A 43 -3.83 -14.38 3.87
C LYS A 43 -3.64 -12.90 4.19
N GLY A 44 -3.68 -12.04 3.20
CA GLY A 44 -3.55 -10.61 3.42
C GLY A 44 -3.47 -9.82 2.14
N CYS A 45 -3.36 -8.51 2.28
CA CYS A 45 -3.11 -7.62 1.15
C CYS A 45 -2.50 -6.31 1.62
N ALA A 46 -1.93 -5.60 0.67
CA ALA A 46 -1.44 -4.24 0.88
C ALA A 46 -1.79 -3.39 -0.33
N VAL A 47 -1.93 -2.09 -0.11
CA VAL A 47 -2.10 -1.11 -1.18
C VAL A 47 -1.04 -0.05 -1.00
N THR A 48 -0.29 0.22 -2.06
CA THR A 48 0.76 1.22 -2.07
C THR A 48 0.49 2.28 -3.12
N GLU A 49 1.15 3.43 -2.98
CA GLU A 49 1.17 4.45 -4.01
C GLU A 49 2.56 5.08 -4.05
N ILE A 50 2.93 5.62 -5.21
CA ILE A 50 4.17 6.37 -5.35
C ILE A 50 3.84 7.84 -5.25
N VAL A 51 4.43 8.52 -4.26
CA VAL A 51 4.26 9.96 -4.07
C VAL A 51 5.49 10.65 -4.62
N LEU A 52 5.26 11.57 -5.58
CA LEU A 52 6.33 12.30 -6.26
C LEU A 52 6.55 13.65 -5.59
N TYR A 53 7.76 13.86 -5.10
CA TYR A 53 8.22 15.15 -4.59
C TYR A 53 9.24 15.74 -5.57
N PRO A 54 9.52 17.04 -5.52
CA PRO A 54 10.47 17.64 -6.46
C PRO A 54 11.87 17.01 -6.47
N LYS A 55 12.30 16.45 -5.35
CA LYS A 55 13.66 15.89 -5.22
C LYS A 55 13.72 14.40 -4.93
N LYS A 56 12.58 13.75 -4.75
CA LYS A 56 12.55 12.30 -4.47
C LYS A 56 11.18 11.71 -4.78
N SER A 57 11.16 10.39 -4.94
CA SER A 57 9.94 9.60 -5.03
C SER A 57 9.85 8.71 -3.80
N VAL A 58 8.68 8.60 -3.21
CA VAL A 58 8.43 7.85 -1.98
C VAL A 58 7.40 6.77 -2.25
N LEU A 59 7.71 5.54 -1.83
CA LEU A 59 6.72 4.46 -1.82
C LEU A 59 5.92 4.57 -0.53
N HIS A 60 4.65 4.93 -0.65
CA HIS A 60 3.77 5.07 0.50
C HIS A 60 2.88 3.83 0.64
N VAL A 61 2.98 3.13 1.76
CA VAL A 61 2.09 2.02 2.08
C VAL A 61 0.82 2.62 2.66
N PHE A 62 -0.21 2.70 1.83
CA PHE A 62 -1.48 3.32 2.17
C PHE A 62 -2.26 2.48 3.18
N LEU A 63 -2.29 1.16 2.96
CA LEU A 63 -2.87 0.21 3.90
C LEU A 63 -2.22 -1.17 3.75
N ALA A 64 -2.29 -1.96 4.81
CA ALA A 64 -1.87 -3.35 4.81
C ALA A 64 -2.70 -4.09 5.86
N GLY A 65 -3.20 -5.26 5.50
CA GLY A 65 -4.02 -6.08 6.39
C GLY A 65 -3.78 -7.57 6.17
N GLY A 66 -4.03 -8.37 7.19
CA GLY A 66 -3.86 -9.81 7.14
C GLY A 66 -2.86 -10.32 8.17
N GLU A 67 -2.30 -11.50 7.94
CA GLU A 67 -1.30 -12.08 8.83
C GLU A 67 0.03 -11.32 8.77
N MET A 68 0.69 -11.17 9.91
CA MET A 68 1.91 -10.38 10.03
C MET A 68 3.02 -10.87 9.08
N GLU A 69 3.25 -12.17 9.02
CA GLU A 69 4.26 -12.75 8.13
C GLU A 69 3.96 -12.44 6.66
N THR A 70 2.68 -12.53 6.27
CA THR A 70 2.23 -12.19 4.92
C THR A 70 2.48 -10.71 4.63
N ILE A 71 2.16 -9.82 5.58
CA ILE A 71 2.38 -8.39 5.44
C ILE A 71 3.86 -8.08 5.25
N VAL A 72 4.74 -8.67 6.06
CA VAL A 72 6.19 -8.46 5.96
C VAL A 72 6.70 -8.87 4.59
N ASN A 73 6.30 -10.03 4.09
CA ASN A 73 6.72 -10.51 2.77
C ASN A 73 6.21 -9.60 1.64
N MET A 74 4.98 -9.09 1.75
CA MET A 74 4.42 -8.17 0.76
C MET A 74 5.18 -6.84 0.76
N ILE A 75 5.51 -6.32 1.93
CA ILE A 75 6.25 -5.06 2.05
C ILE A 75 7.63 -5.21 1.42
N ASP A 76 8.32 -6.33 1.64
CA ASP A 76 9.61 -6.59 1.02
C ASP A 76 9.51 -6.61 -0.51
N SER A 77 8.46 -7.24 -1.05
CA SER A 77 8.21 -7.25 -2.50
C SER A 77 7.91 -5.86 -3.03
N ALA A 78 7.09 -5.09 -2.30
CA ALA A 78 6.74 -3.72 -2.68
C ALA A 78 7.97 -2.82 -2.67
N VAL A 79 8.86 -2.97 -1.68
CA VAL A 79 10.12 -2.22 -1.59
C VAL A 79 11.01 -2.52 -2.79
N ALA A 80 11.17 -3.80 -3.14
CA ALA A 80 11.97 -4.19 -4.31
C ALA A 80 11.43 -3.55 -5.58
N TRP A 81 10.11 -3.59 -5.78
CA TRP A 81 9.47 -2.95 -6.92
C TRP A 81 9.64 -1.43 -6.89
N GLY A 82 9.43 -0.79 -5.71
CA GLY A 82 9.58 0.65 -5.56
C GLY A 82 10.96 1.14 -5.95
N LYS A 83 12.01 0.38 -5.60
CA LYS A 83 13.38 0.70 -6.03
C LYS A 83 13.51 0.72 -7.55
N THR A 84 12.86 -0.20 -8.26
CA THR A 84 12.88 -0.22 -9.73
C THR A 84 12.15 0.98 -10.33
N GLN A 85 11.24 1.60 -9.58
CA GLN A 85 10.50 2.80 -9.98
C GLN A 85 11.20 4.10 -9.57
N GLY A 86 12.38 4.00 -8.96
CA GLY A 86 13.15 5.16 -8.55
C GLY A 86 12.82 5.70 -7.16
N CYS A 87 12.08 4.95 -6.35
CA CYS A 87 11.78 5.37 -4.99
C CYS A 87 13.03 5.28 -4.10
N THR A 88 13.25 6.31 -3.29
CA THR A 88 14.40 6.39 -2.38
C THR A 88 14.03 6.20 -0.92
N SER A 89 12.74 6.24 -0.60
CA SER A 89 12.26 5.99 0.76
C SER A 89 10.87 5.38 0.74
N MET A 90 10.44 4.87 1.89
CA MET A 90 9.12 4.28 2.10
C MET A 90 8.51 4.85 3.37
N THR A 91 7.22 5.16 3.33
CA THR A 91 6.45 5.57 4.50
C THR A 91 5.25 4.63 4.68
N ILE A 92 4.70 4.59 5.88
CA ILE A 92 3.52 3.78 6.19
C ILE A 92 2.45 4.70 6.78
N ALA A 93 1.23 4.64 6.24
CA ALA A 93 0.10 5.41 6.75
C ALA A 93 -0.17 5.07 8.23
N GLY A 94 -0.55 6.08 9.00
CA GLY A 94 -0.88 5.93 10.42
C GLY A 94 0.34 5.93 11.35
N ARG A 95 1.55 5.99 10.81
CA ARG A 95 2.79 6.06 11.59
C ARG A 95 3.49 7.38 11.33
N ARG A 96 3.16 8.37 12.13
CA ARG A 96 3.73 9.72 12.00
C ARG A 96 5.26 9.68 12.09
N GLY A 97 5.89 10.39 11.16
CA GLY A 97 7.34 10.55 11.15
C GLY A 97 8.09 9.29 10.79
N TRP A 98 7.41 8.20 10.50
CA TRP A 98 8.08 6.97 10.12
C TRP A 98 8.42 7.00 8.62
N GLU A 99 9.70 6.89 8.35
CA GLU A 99 10.21 6.82 6.98
C GLU A 99 11.42 5.90 6.95
N ARG A 100 11.46 5.00 5.98
CA ARG A 100 12.59 4.10 5.76
C ARG A 100 13.31 4.49 4.48
N VAL A 101 14.60 4.75 4.57
CA VAL A 101 15.44 5.00 3.39
C VAL A 101 15.68 3.67 2.69
N LEU A 102 15.46 3.66 1.38
CA LEU A 102 15.69 2.49 0.52
C LEU A 102 17.07 2.61 -0.11
N ALA A 103 17.98 1.82 0.39
CA ALA A 103 19.35 1.83 -0.11
C ALA A 103 19.57 0.75 -1.16
#